data_bb9b4ef719096ed2cfd14a4a69835382
#
_entry.id   bb9b4ef719096ed2cfd14a4a69835382
#
_cell.length_a   1.000
_cell.length_b   1.000
_cell.length_c   1.000
_cell.angle_alpha   90.00
_cell.angle_beta   90.00
_cell.angle_gamma   90.00
#
_symmetry.space_group_name_H-M   'P 1'
#
loop_
_entity.id
_entity.type
_entity.pdbx_description
1 polymer ?
#
loop_
_entity_poly.entity_id
_entity_poly.type
_entity_poly.pdbx_seq_one_letter_code
_entity_poly.pdbx_strand_id
1 'polypeptide(L)'
;MKLKHILMAILAVSLSSCTAAPQPQQEPPQTDTQPDDKPDDKPDDKPDDGQEEPEIEIVTWAAKNITSTSALLEGSYSGVTTELRDHGFFWGTAENALSEQISLDSNPGSYADFSVTLSSLEPATTYYFQAFVTVWDEDGGKYVDVVGGVLSFTTTGSDTPGPEPSGELPYLECYEMPAIGFKNTSGYSGSGPETLGNGSWYNYLTTNDNQMVVTHTFIYNGRQPRNWTALVDKDKQSPLWEAFVMHSEEYPDNGVGRYDKKGGQGAGWTEDPGIPSAWQRSVASSQYSRGHFCASDYRQASLYDDNAQTFYYTNQTLQYQDGFNSGTWSSLEQAVVNNAPSGRDTLYVTVGVLFEDPGNIVTTNQGTEALVPTHFYKCLMKCSFSESGEMTAARGCAYLYTNVSHTGMSYTQGLTSIDAVEERSGFDFFANVPAEFQNPAESSSEPIW
;
A
#
# COMPACT_ATOMS: atom_id res chain seq x y z
N MET A 1 49.93 4.85 -6.46
CA MET A 1 50.53 4.39 -7.71
C MET A 1 49.78 3.18 -8.22
N LYS A 2 49.16 3.25 -9.35
CA LYS A 2 48.31 2.28 -10.07
C LYS A 2 46.86 2.13 -9.60
N LEU A 3 46.04 3.05 -10.08
CA LEU A 3 44.61 2.89 -10.24
C LEU A 3 44.34 1.67 -11.16
N LYS A 4 43.67 0.64 -10.65
CA LYS A 4 43.20 -0.48 -11.46
C LYS A 4 41.76 -0.23 -11.88
N HIS A 5 41.56 -0.22 -13.19
CA HIS A 5 40.29 -0.14 -13.86
C HIS A 5 39.44 -1.37 -13.51
N ILE A 6 38.21 -1.15 -13.04
CA ILE A 6 37.22 -2.21 -12.87
C ILE A 6 36.49 -2.39 -14.19
N LEU A 7 36.60 -3.57 -14.74
CA LEU A 7 35.91 -4.01 -15.96
C LEU A 7 34.60 -4.69 -15.59
N MET A 8 33.51 -4.19 -16.10
CA MET A 8 32.17 -4.71 -15.94
C MET A 8 32.02 -6.07 -16.63
N ALA A 9 31.67 -7.12 -15.91
CA ALA A 9 31.29 -8.42 -16.48
C ALA A 9 29.82 -8.67 -16.30
N ILE A 10 29.09 -8.67 -17.42
CA ILE A 10 27.70 -9.12 -17.51
C ILE A 10 27.70 -10.64 -17.58
N LEU A 11 27.09 -11.33 -16.62
CA LEU A 11 26.90 -12.78 -16.67
C LEU A 11 25.41 -13.10 -16.90
N ALA A 12 25.13 -13.66 -18.07
CA ALA A 12 23.86 -14.25 -18.40
C ALA A 12 23.76 -15.65 -17.81
N VAL A 13 22.71 -15.96 -17.05
CA VAL A 13 22.45 -17.31 -16.53
C VAL A 13 21.37 -17.97 -17.34
N SER A 14 21.71 -19.07 -18.00
CA SER A 14 20.79 -19.97 -18.68
C SER A 14 20.32 -21.08 -17.71
N LEU A 15 19.03 -21.32 -17.72
CA LEU A 15 18.33 -22.41 -17.02
C LEU A 15 18.74 -23.79 -17.55
N SER A 16 18.92 -24.75 -16.66
CA SER A 16 18.59 -26.16 -16.97
C SER A 16 18.26 -26.97 -15.72
N SER A 17 17.30 -27.81 -15.86
CA SER A 17 16.48 -28.52 -14.88
C SER A 17 17.00 -29.92 -14.50
N CYS A 18 16.42 -30.44 -13.38
CA CYS A 18 16.14 -31.89 -13.03
C CYS A 18 17.20 -32.65 -12.22
N THR A 19 16.92 -33.23 -11.11
CA THR A 19 16.01 -34.19 -10.49
C THR A 19 16.65 -34.89 -9.27
N ALA A 20 15.84 -35.01 -8.20
CA ALA A 20 15.67 -36.08 -7.23
C ALA A 20 16.80 -36.73 -6.40
N ALA A 21 16.53 -36.77 -5.10
CA ALA A 21 17.12 -37.43 -3.94
C ALA A 21 17.15 -39.00 -4.00
N PRO A 22 17.67 -39.80 -3.03
CA PRO A 22 17.58 -39.64 -1.57
C PRO A 22 18.77 -40.13 -0.70
N GLN A 23 18.67 -39.92 0.61
CA GLN A 23 19.47 -40.37 1.75
C GLN A 23 19.40 -41.93 2.00
N PRO A 24 20.10 -42.62 2.97
CA PRO A 24 20.57 -42.16 4.29
C PRO A 24 21.81 -42.86 4.95
N GLN A 25 22.28 -42.27 6.07
CA GLN A 25 22.81 -42.87 7.33
C GLN A 25 24.09 -43.76 7.38
N GLN A 26 25.09 -43.46 8.27
CA GLN A 26 25.39 -44.05 9.59
C GLN A 26 26.85 -43.79 10.02
N GLU A 27 27.02 -43.32 11.26
CA GLU A 27 28.21 -43.40 12.13
C GLU A 27 28.29 -44.77 12.83
N PRO A 28 29.25 -45.02 13.76
CA PRO A 28 30.70 -44.82 13.95
C PRO A 28 31.45 -46.14 14.14
N PRO A 29 32.62 -46.36 14.76
CA PRO A 29 33.15 -45.88 16.04
C PRO A 29 34.69 -45.65 16.17
N GLN A 30 35.05 -45.08 17.34
CA GLN A 30 36.38 -44.79 17.90
C GLN A 30 37.29 -46.00 18.11
N THR A 31 38.65 -45.76 18.15
CA THR A 31 39.62 -46.23 19.21
C THR A 31 40.99 -45.52 19.05
N ASP A 32 41.35 -44.82 20.03
CA ASP A 32 42.48 -44.79 20.98
C ASP A 32 43.82 -45.35 20.55
N THR A 33 44.91 -44.50 20.65
CA THR A 33 46.16 -44.71 21.42
C THR A 33 47.23 -43.67 21.09
N GLN A 34 47.70 -42.99 22.14
CA GLN A 34 48.99 -42.25 22.23
C GLN A 34 50.11 -43.24 22.68
N PRO A 35 51.48 -42.90 22.70
CA PRO A 35 52.12 -41.61 22.96
C PRO A 35 53.52 -41.36 22.26
N ASP A 36 54.01 -40.11 22.52
CA ASP A 36 55.38 -39.63 22.70
C ASP A 36 56.38 -39.53 21.49
N ASP A 37 56.84 -38.28 21.18
CA ASP A 37 58.13 -37.69 21.51
C ASP A 37 58.36 -36.34 20.79
N LYS A 38 58.88 -35.35 21.57
CA LYS A 38 59.41 -34.04 21.14
C LYS A 38 60.94 -34.16 20.91
N PRO A 39 61.68 -33.11 20.45
CA PRO A 39 61.37 -31.84 19.78
C PRO A 39 62.30 -31.58 18.55
N ASP A 40 62.02 -30.53 17.74
CA ASP A 40 63.03 -29.56 17.31
C ASP A 40 62.46 -28.41 16.42
N ASP A 41 62.89 -27.27 16.82
CA ASP A 41 62.91 -25.91 16.28
C ASP A 41 62.76 -25.61 14.77
N LYS A 42 61.91 -24.54 14.53
CA LYS A 42 61.97 -23.41 13.57
C LYS A 42 61.18 -23.51 12.27
N PRO A 43 60.80 -22.32 11.72
CA PRO A 43 60.23 -21.08 12.26
C PRO A 43 58.82 -20.77 11.70
N ASP A 44 58.20 -19.78 12.31
CA ASP A 44 56.94 -19.16 11.94
C ASP A 44 56.78 -18.88 10.43
N ASP A 45 55.99 -19.70 9.74
CA ASP A 45 55.19 -19.27 8.60
C ASP A 45 53.74 -19.28 9.07
N LYS A 46 53.24 -18.08 9.50
CA LYS A 46 51.82 -17.85 9.55
C LYS A 46 51.29 -18.06 8.15
N PRO A 47 50.24 -18.88 7.95
CA PRO A 47 49.40 -18.76 6.78
C PRO A 47 48.86 -17.33 6.80
N ASP A 48 49.16 -16.56 5.79
CA ASP A 48 48.37 -15.41 5.39
C ASP A 48 46.99 -15.94 5.07
N ASP A 49 46.10 -15.92 6.07
CA ASP A 49 44.72 -16.16 5.86
C ASP A 49 44.13 -14.88 5.26
N GLY A 50 44.26 -14.79 3.93
CA GLY A 50 43.71 -13.74 3.10
C GLY A 50 42.20 -13.68 3.27
N GLN A 51 41.76 -13.17 4.41
CA GLN A 51 40.44 -12.58 4.53
C GLN A 51 40.54 -11.27 3.73
N GLU A 52 40.01 -11.32 2.49
CA GLU A 52 39.69 -10.10 1.78
C GLU A 52 38.74 -9.31 2.70
N GLU A 53 39.16 -8.11 3.08
CA GLU A 53 38.28 -7.19 3.81
C GLU A 53 37.00 -6.99 2.99
N PRO A 54 35.81 -6.97 3.61
CA PRO A 54 34.57 -6.83 2.88
C PRO A 54 34.62 -5.51 2.09
N GLU A 55 34.45 -5.60 0.78
CA GLU A 55 34.35 -4.44 -0.09
C GLU A 55 33.06 -3.68 0.24
N ILE A 56 33.14 -2.35 0.37
CA ILE A 56 31.96 -1.51 0.63
C ILE A 56 31.07 -1.58 -0.61
N GLU A 57 29.85 -2.08 -0.43
CA GLU A 57 28.83 -2.16 -1.45
C GLU A 57 27.79 -1.07 -1.23
N ILE A 58 27.51 -0.25 -2.27
CA ILE A 58 26.47 0.79 -2.27
C ILE A 58 25.49 0.47 -3.38
N VAL A 59 24.21 0.39 -3.03
CA VAL A 59 23.14 0.17 -3.99
C VAL A 59 22.25 1.42 -4.06
N THR A 60 22.09 1.96 -5.24
CA THR A 60 21.05 2.96 -5.54
C THR A 60 19.84 2.23 -6.08
N TRP A 61 18.69 2.39 -5.43
CA TRP A 61 17.43 1.80 -5.86
C TRP A 61 16.68 2.73 -6.82
N ALA A 62 15.80 2.19 -7.64
CA ALA A 62 14.96 3.01 -8.51
C ALA A 62 14.11 3.98 -7.69
N ALA A 63 14.02 5.24 -8.15
CA ALA A 63 13.19 6.25 -7.50
C ALA A 63 11.71 5.82 -7.50
N LYS A 64 11.03 6.12 -6.42
CA LYS A 64 9.60 5.83 -6.22
C LYS A 64 8.81 7.12 -5.99
N ASN A 65 7.49 7.01 -6.01
CA ASN A 65 6.58 8.11 -5.68
C ASN A 65 6.90 9.41 -6.43
N ILE A 66 7.16 9.26 -7.74
CA ILE A 66 7.54 10.37 -8.60
C ILE A 66 6.29 11.19 -8.92
N THR A 67 6.30 12.45 -8.50
CA THR A 67 5.28 13.44 -8.83
C THR A 67 5.83 14.50 -9.76
N SER A 68 5.10 15.58 -9.99
CA SER A 68 5.61 16.75 -10.72
C SER A 68 6.68 17.52 -9.96
N THR A 69 6.70 17.42 -8.63
CA THR A 69 7.57 18.25 -7.79
C THR A 69 8.33 17.46 -6.73
N SER A 70 8.20 16.13 -6.69
CA SER A 70 8.87 15.29 -5.70
C SER A 70 9.21 13.90 -6.22
N ALA A 71 10.14 13.22 -5.54
CA ALA A 71 10.47 11.81 -5.74
C ALA A 71 11.09 11.22 -4.47
N LEU A 72 10.77 9.97 -4.14
CA LEU A 72 11.42 9.21 -3.08
C LEU A 72 12.65 8.50 -3.65
N LEU A 73 13.81 8.79 -3.09
CA LEU A 73 15.07 8.10 -3.38
C LEU A 73 15.33 7.08 -2.28
N GLU A 74 15.79 5.90 -2.66
CA GLU A 74 16.14 4.83 -1.75
C GLU A 74 17.51 4.26 -2.10
N GLY A 75 18.25 3.84 -1.08
CA GLY A 75 19.56 3.21 -1.24
C GLY A 75 19.91 2.34 -0.05
N SER A 76 20.96 1.56 -0.20
CA SER A 76 21.51 0.77 0.89
C SER A 76 23.04 0.72 0.79
N TYR A 77 23.68 0.46 1.92
CA TYR A 77 25.11 0.14 1.95
C TYR A 77 25.40 -1.03 2.89
N SER A 78 26.50 -1.71 2.63
CA SER A 78 27.03 -2.79 3.46
C SER A 78 28.55 -2.85 3.39
N GLY A 79 29.19 -3.62 4.28
CA GLY A 79 30.63 -3.82 4.27
C GLY A 79 31.45 -2.61 4.78
N VAL A 80 30.83 -1.64 5.44
CA VAL A 80 31.53 -0.50 6.04
C VAL A 80 32.24 -0.95 7.32
N THR A 81 33.57 -0.97 7.30
CA THR A 81 34.42 -1.38 8.44
C THR A 81 35.16 -0.21 9.07
N THR A 82 35.18 0.96 8.42
CA THR A 82 35.82 2.18 8.87
C THR A 82 34.81 3.21 9.38
N GLU A 83 35.27 4.37 9.85
CA GLU A 83 34.38 5.43 10.31
C GLU A 83 33.52 5.95 9.17
N LEU A 84 32.18 5.83 9.30
CA LEU A 84 31.20 6.42 8.41
C LEU A 84 30.82 7.81 8.94
N ARG A 85 31.08 8.83 8.13
CA ARG A 85 30.85 10.22 8.46
C ARG A 85 29.49 10.72 7.99
N ASP A 86 29.07 10.30 6.80
CA ASP A 86 27.84 10.77 6.14
C ASP A 86 27.30 9.73 5.16
N HIS A 87 26.03 9.82 4.82
CA HIS A 87 25.41 9.05 3.76
C HIS A 87 24.21 9.82 3.20
N GLY A 88 23.75 9.44 2.02
CA GLY A 88 22.65 10.12 1.37
C GLY A 88 22.66 9.99 -0.14
N PHE A 89 22.31 11.05 -0.84
CA PHE A 89 22.22 11.05 -2.30
C PHE A 89 22.87 12.29 -2.91
N PHE A 90 23.63 12.08 -3.99
CA PHE A 90 23.95 13.11 -4.96
C PHE A 90 22.87 13.12 -6.04
N TRP A 91 22.45 14.28 -6.51
CA TRP A 91 21.43 14.39 -7.53
C TRP A 91 21.58 15.66 -8.38
N GLY A 92 20.89 15.72 -9.52
CA GLY A 92 20.94 16.84 -10.43
C GLY A 92 20.19 16.57 -11.73
N THR A 93 20.18 17.54 -12.64
CA THR A 93 19.50 17.44 -13.95
C THR A 93 20.41 16.94 -15.07
N ALA A 94 21.67 16.62 -14.80
CA ALA A 94 22.61 16.09 -15.77
C ALA A 94 23.31 14.85 -15.22
N GLU A 95 23.32 13.76 -15.97
CA GLU A 95 23.89 12.48 -15.56
C GLU A 95 25.36 12.57 -15.10
N ASN A 96 26.15 13.41 -15.77
CA ASN A 96 27.56 13.57 -15.47
C ASN A 96 27.89 14.74 -14.52
N ALA A 97 26.86 15.37 -13.92
CA ALA A 97 26.99 16.52 -13.05
C ALA A 97 25.89 16.53 -11.99
N LEU A 98 26.01 15.65 -11.01
CA LEU A 98 25.13 15.61 -9.84
C LEU A 98 25.59 16.71 -8.86
N SER A 99 25.05 17.93 -9.04
CA SER A 99 25.56 19.14 -8.36
C SER A 99 24.98 19.34 -6.97
N GLU A 100 23.90 18.65 -6.66
CA GLU A 100 23.20 18.76 -5.40
C GLU A 100 23.49 17.54 -4.51
N GLN A 101 23.51 17.75 -3.21
CA GLN A 101 23.71 16.69 -2.22
C GLN A 101 22.63 16.81 -1.15
N ILE A 102 22.10 15.67 -0.74
CA ILE A 102 21.25 15.57 0.45
C ILE A 102 21.88 14.55 1.40
N SER A 103 22.24 15.04 2.60
CA SER A 103 22.88 14.29 3.67
C SER A 103 21.86 13.84 4.69
N LEU A 104 22.01 12.63 5.22
CA LEU A 104 21.11 12.05 6.21
C LEU A 104 21.71 11.98 7.61
N ASP A 105 22.88 12.57 7.81
CA ASP A 105 23.53 12.91 9.10
C ASP A 105 23.39 11.91 10.25
N SER A 106 23.64 10.63 10.07
CA SER A 106 23.74 9.74 11.22
C SER A 106 24.55 8.52 10.88
N ASN A 107 25.26 7.99 11.87
CA ASN A 107 26.00 6.75 11.73
C ASN A 107 25.12 5.56 12.14
N PRO A 108 24.41 4.90 11.22
CA PRO A 108 23.52 3.77 11.53
C PRO A 108 24.25 2.42 11.65
N GLY A 109 25.56 2.39 11.56
CA GLY A 109 26.37 1.17 11.69
C GLY A 109 27.03 0.72 10.38
N SER A 110 27.44 -0.55 10.32
CA SER A 110 28.19 -1.12 9.18
C SER A 110 27.31 -1.44 7.96
N TYR A 111 26.01 -1.40 8.10
CA TYR A 111 25.05 -1.49 7.00
C TYR A 111 23.77 -0.73 7.35
N ALA A 112 23.07 -0.20 6.37
CA ALA A 112 21.72 0.34 6.50
C ALA A 112 21.02 0.49 5.14
N ASP A 113 19.68 0.40 5.19
CA ASP A 113 18.80 0.93 4.16
C ASP A 113 18.43 2.36 4.54
N PHE A 114 18.39 3.26 3.57
CA PHE A 114 18.06 4.67 3.80
C PHE A 114 17.25 5.25 2.65
N SER A 115 16.46 6.28 2.97
CA SER A 115 15.62 6.93 1.99
C SER A 115 15.44 8.42 2.29
N VAL A 116 15.11 9.18 1.26
CA VAL A 116 14.78 10.61 1.37
C VAL A 116 13.82 11.02 0.27
N THR A 117 12.89 11.88 0.58
CA THR A 117 12.04 12.50 -0.43
C THR A 117 12.63 13.82 -0.89
N LEU A 118 12.99 13.90 -2.17
CA LEU A 118 13.27 15.18 -2.82
C LEU A 118 11.96 15.93 -3.04
N SER A 119 11.95 17.22 -2.80
CA SER A 119 10.81 18.12 -3.01
C SER A 119 11.23 19.37 -3.78
N SER A 120 10.24 20.14 -4.23
CA SER A 120 10.47 21.37 -5.02
C SER A 120 11.21 21.12 -6.34
N LEU A 121 11.00 19.95 -6.94
CA LEU A 121 11.51 19.62 -8.26
C LEU A 121 10.70 20.34 -9.34
N GLU A 122 11.30 20.53 -10.52
CA GLU A 122 10.61 21.09 -11.68
C GLU A 122 9.79 20.01 -12.40
N PRO A 123 8.54 20.28 -12.82
CA PRO A 123 7.71 19.34 -13.57
C PRO A 123 8.34 18.93 -14.92
N ALA A 124 7.98 17.75 -15.41
CA ALA A 124 8.43 17.18 -16.70
C ALA A 124 9.96 17.21 -16.88
N THR A 125 10.69 17.12 -15.77
CA THR A 125 12.16 17.26 -15.75
C THR A 125 12.80 15.94 -15.36
N THR A 126 13.81 15.54 -16.13
CA THR A 126 14.60 14.34 -15.80
C THR A 126 15.69 14.70 -14.80
N TYR A 127 15.73 13.96 -13.71
CA TYR A 127 16.74 14.02 -12.66
C TYR A 127 17.56 12.74 -12.64
N TYR A 128 18.84 12.88 -12.31
CA TYR A 128 19.79 11.79 -12.11
C TYR A 128 20.21 11.79 -10.65
N PHE A 129 20.45 10.63 -10.08
CA PHE A 129 20.86 10.50 -8.68
C PHE A 129 21.66 9.24 -8.44
N GLN A 130 22.46 9.26 -7.37
CA GLN A 130 23.19 8.10 -6.88
C GLN A 130 23.30 8.15 -5.36
N ALA A 131 23.22 6.99 -4.73
CA ALA A 131 23.48 6.84 -3.30
C ALA A 131 24.97 7.01 -3.01
N PHE A 132 25.33 7.55 -1.86
CA PHE A 132 26.72 7.66 -1.40
C PHE A 132 26.84 7.36 0.10
N VAL A 133 28.06 6.95 0.50
CA VAL A 133 28.55 7.01 1.87
C VAL A 133 29.90 7.72 1.89
N THR A 134 30.15 8.52 2.92
CA THR A 134 31.45 9.16 3.17
C THR A 134 32.15 8.41 4.28
N VAL A 135 33.23 7.73 3.97
CA VAL A 135 34.00 6.88 4.89
C VAL A 135 35.46 7.32 5.02
N TRP A 136 36.08 6.95 6.14
CA TRP A 136 37.49 7.19 6.33
C TRP A 136 38.34 6.22 5.48
N ASP A 137 39.18 6.76 4.62
CA ASP A 137 40.20 6.03 3.85
C ASP A 137 41.52 6.00 4.66
N GLU A 138 41.82 4.83 5.21
CA GLU A 138 43.02 4.67 6.05
C GLU A 138 44.34 4.87 5.28
N ASP A 139 44.39 4.44 4.02
CA ASP A 139 45.56 4.58 3.18
C ASP A 139 45.79 6.03 2.75
N GLY A 140 44.74 6.75 2.46
CA GLY A 140 44.78 8.15 2.04
C GLY A 140 44.77 9.16 3.19
N GLY A 141 44.38 8.75 4.41
CA GLY A 141 44.28 9.60 5.58
C GLY A 141 43.23 10.72 5.42
N LYS A 142 42.11 10.45 4.77
CA LYS A 142 41.06 11.41 4.47
C LYS A 142 39.72 10.71 4.29
N TYR A 143 38.65 11.49 4.41
CA TYR A 143 37.32 11.01 4.02
C TYR A 143 37.14 10.97 2.51
N VAL A 144 36.52 9.92 2.01
CA VAL A 144 36.21 9.71 0.60
C VAL A 144 34.75 9.29 0.45
N ASP A 145 34.16 9.70 -0.66
CA ASP A 145 32.80 9.23 -1.01
C ASP A 145 32.91 7.94 -1.82
N VAL A 146 32.20 6.91 -1.35
CA VAL A 146 31.94 5.68 -2.10
C VAL A 146 30.49 5.78 -2.59
N VAL A 147 30.26 5.53 -3.87
CA VAL A 147 28.99 5.82 -4.53
C VAL A 147 28.42 4.58 -5.21
N GLY A 148 27.10 4.51 -5.27
CA GLY A 148 26.36 3.51 -6.01
C GLY A 148 26.29 3.81 -7.51
N GLY A 149 25.42 3.08 -8.22
CA GLY A 149 25.13 3.38 -9.62
C GLY A 149 24.30 4.65 -9.79
N VAL A 150 24.52 5.38 -10.90
CA VAL A 150 23.64 6.51 -11.26
C VAL A 150 22.34 5.97 -11.86
N LEU A 151 21.22 6.41 -11.32
CA LEU A 151 19.89 6.15 -11.86
C LEU A 151 19.21 7.47 -12.23
N SER A 152 18.10 7.38 -12.95
CA SER A 152 17.32 8.56 -13.30
C SER A 152 15.83 8.32 -13.09
N PHE A 153 15.12 9.42 -12.88
CA PHE A 153 13.66 9.48 -12.96
C PHE A 153 13.26 10.76 -13.68
N THR A 154 12.05 10.77 -14.21
CA THR A 154 11.48 12.00 -14.77
C THR A 154 10.24 12.36 -13.95
N THR A 155 10.23 13.57 -13.41
CA THR A 155 9.03 14.11 -12.75
C THR A 155 7.87 14.11 -13.74
N THR A 156 6.68 13.85 -13.25
CA THR A 156 5.49 13.94 -14.11
C THR A 156 5.39 15.35 -14.70
N GLY A 157 4.83 15.47 -15.90
CA GLY A 157 4.53 16.79 -16.47
C GLY A 157 3.71 17.57 -15.46
N SER A 158 3.72 18.92 -15.57
CA SER A 158 2.92 19.77 -14.68
C SER A 158 1.65 19.01 -14.34
N ASP A 159 1.58 18.49 -13.11
CA ASP A 159 0.30 18.09 -12.59
C ASP A 159 -0.54 19.34 -12.80
N THR A 160 -1.38 19.31 -13.78
CA THR A 160 -2.66 19.92 -13.52
C THR A 160 -3.06 19.19 -12.25
N PRO A 161 -2.99 19.80 -11.06
CA PRO A 161 -3.50 19.18 -9.85
C PRO A 161 -4.83 18.62 -10.29
N GLY A 162 -5.11 17.34 -9.99
CA GLY A 162 -6.46 16.88 -10.17
C GLY A 162 -7.32 18.00 -9.63
N PRO A 163 -8.28 18.54 -10.36
CA PRO A 163 -8.72 19.94 -10.34
C PRO A 163 -8.50 20.58 -8.99
N GLU A 164 -7.58 21.59 -8.94
CA GLU A 164 -7.49 22.47 -7.78
C GLU A 164 -8.94 22.73 -7.38
N PRO A 165 -9.34 22.61 -6.11
CA PRO A 165 -10.71 22.81 -5.70
C PRO A 165 -11.14 24.23 -6.03
N SER A 166 -11.48 24.45 -7.29
CA SER A 166 -12.09 25.67 -7.83
C SER A 166 -13.54 25.75 -7.41
N GLY A 167 -13.84 25.37 -6.15
CA GLY A 167 -15.21 25.38 -5.63
C GLY A 167 -16.14 24.30 -6.23
N GLU A 168 -15.69 23.54 -7.19
CA GLU A 168 -16.38 22.35 -7.71
C GLU A 168 -15.90 21.12 -6.96
N LEU A 169 -16.82 20.28 -6.54
CA LEU A 169 -16.55 19.08 -5.76
C LEU A 169 -15.67 18.13 -6.56
N PRO A 170 -14.52 17.64 -6.03
CA PRO A 170 -13.55 16.83 -6.77
C PRO A 170 -14.07 15.43 -7.16
N TYR A 171 -15.33 15.13 -6.89
CA TYR A 171 -15.94 13.82 -7.06
C TYR A 171 -17.11 13.78 -8.05
N LEU A 172 -17.38 14.86 -8.80
CA LEU A 172 -18.52 14.91 -9.72
C LEU A 172 -18.53 13.85 -10.82
N GLU A 173 -17.37 13.30 -11.15
CA GLU A 173 -17.22 12.22 -12.15
C GLU A 173 -17.03 10.83 -11.51
N CYS A 174 -17.22 10.73 -10.20
CA CYS A 174 -17.00 9.50 -9.44
C CYS A 174 -18.35 8.85 -9.15
N TYR A 175 -18.76 7.93 -9.99
CA TYR A 175 -20.07 7.29 -9.91
C TYR A 175 -20.26 6.41 -8.66
N GLU A 176 -19.19 5.98 -8.01
CA GLU A 176 -19.26 5.21 -6.76
C GLU A 176 -19.52 6.07 -5.51
N MET A 177 -19.40 7.38 -5.64
CA MET A 177 -19.47 8.27 -4.48
C MET A 177 -20.92 8.51 -4.01
N PRO A 178 -21.16 8.37 -2.69
CA PRO A 178 -22.39 8.89 -2.07
C PRO A 178 -22.46 10.42 -2.13
N ALA A 179 -23.67 10.95 -2.05
CA ALA A 179 -23.86 12.39 -1.87
C ALA A 179 -23.28 12.85 -0.54
N ILE A 180 -22.40 13.85 -0.56
CA ILE A 180 -21.73 14.38 0.62
C ILE A 180 -21.72 15.90 0.59
N GLY A 181 -22.10 16.51 1.72
CA GLY A 181 -21.90 17.93 1.96
C GLY A 181 -20.48 18.20 2.47
N PHE A 182 -19.72 18.98 1.74
CA PHE A 182 -18.40 19.46 2.18
C PHE A 182 -18.47 20.85 2.77
N LYS A 183 -17.63 21.11 3.79
CA LYS A 183 -17.39 22.49 4.22
C LYS A 183 -16.67 23.24 3.10
N ASN A 184 -16.98 24.54 2.99
CA ASN A 184 -16.23 25.42 2.10
C ASN A 184 -14.74 25.32 2.45
N THR A 185 -13.95 24.84 1.50
CA THR A 185 -12.52 24.53 1.67
C THR A 185 -11.63 25.77 1.78
N SER A 186 -12.16 26.99 1.63
CA SER A 186 -11.39 28.25 1.72
C SER A 186 -10.70 28.51 3.07
N GLY A 187 -10.93 27.69 4.08
CA GLY A 187 -10.26 27.71 5.38
C GLY A 187 -9.56 26.40 5.73
N TYR A 188 -9.52 25.44 4.83
CA TYR A 188 -8.90 24.15 5.06
C TYR A 188 -7.40 24.23 4.73
N SER A 189 -6.56 24.23 5.74
CA SER A 189 -5.11 24.14 5.61
C SER A 189 -4.64 22.68 5.61
N GLY A 190 -5.49 21.75 5.19
CA GLY A 190 -5.06 20.41 4.89
C GLY A 190 -4.07 20.50 3.75
N SER A 191 -2.87 20.04 3.98
CA SER A 191 -1.87 19.84 2.95
C SER A 191 -2.52 19.17 1.74
N GLY A 192 -2.20 19.68 0.57
CA GLY A 192 -2.55 19.03 -0.68
C GLY A 192 -2.14 17.54 -0.69
N PRO A 193 -2.21 16.85 -1.81
CA PRO A 193 -1.87 15.44 -1.87
C PRO A 193 -0.48 15.23 -1.27
N GLU A 194 -0.41 14.56 -0.13
CA GLU A 194 0.87 14.09 0.40
C GLU A 194 1.14 12.72 -0.19
N THR A 195 2.30 12.60 -0.81
CA THR A 195 2.79 11.32 -1.27
C THR A 195 3.35 10.57 -0.06
N LEU A 196 2.70 9.51 0.31
CA LEU A 196 3.14 8.63 1.38
C LEU A 196 3.56 7.33 0.76
N GLY A 197 4.84 7.02 0.80
CA GLY A 197 5.48 5.77 0.42
C GLY A 197 4.80 4.92 -0.67
N ASN A 198 3.51 4.67 -0.54
CA ASN A 198 2.69 3.78 -1.37
C ASN A 198 1.54 4.47 -2.12
N GLY A 199 1.61 5.76 -2.35
CA GLY A 199 0.57 6.51 -3.07
C GLY A 199 0.27 7.87 -2.46
N SER A 200 -0.74 8.54 -3.01
CA SER A 200 -1.21 9.86 -2.57
C SER A 200 -2.54 9.72 -1.84
N TRP A 201 -2.85 10.68 -0.99
CA TRP A 201 -4.15 10.76 -0.34
C TRP A 201 -4.64 12.20 -0.29
N TYR A 202 -5.97 12.36 -0.17
CA TYR A 202 -6.64 13.65 0.02
C TYR A 202 -7.64 13.52 1.15
N ASN A 203 -7.76 14.52 2.02
CA ASN A 203 -8.81 14.55 3.03
C ASN A 203 -9.62 15.83 2.97
N TYR A 204 -10.89 15.73 3.34
CA TYR A 204 -11.83 16.85 3.35
C TYR A 204 -12.77 16.76 4.54
N LEU A 205 -12.98 17.90 5.23
CA LEU A 205 -14.02 17.99 6.25
C LEU A 205 -15.39 18.04 5.59
N THR A 206 -16.33 17.25 6.09
CA THR A 206 -17.71 17.32 5.67
C THR A 206 -18.45 18.47 6.38
N THR A 207 -19.72 18.68 6.06
CA THR A 207 -20.58 19.62 6.80
C THR A 207 -20.82 19.18 8.25
N ASN A 208 -20.56 17.91 8.58
CA ASN A 208 -20.54 17.40 9.95
C ASN A 208 -19.12 17.44 10.52
N ASP A 209 -18.91 18.17 11.61
CA ASP A 209 -17.59 18.36 12.25
C ASP A 209 -16.96 17.06 12.80
N ASN A 210 -17.74 16.01 12.96
CA ASN A 210 -17.28 14.70 13.40
C ASN A 210 -17.00 13.74 12.24
N GLN A 211 -17.07 14.21 10.99
CA GLN A 211 -16.87 13.37 9.82
C GLN A 211 -15.85 13.95 8.85
N MET A 212 -15.00 13.10 8.33
CA MET A 212 -13.98 13.44 7.34
C MET A 212 -13.98 12.42 6.22
N VAL A 213 -13.87 12.90 4.98
CA VAL A 213 -13.63 12.03 3.82
C VAL A 213 -12.14 11.94 3.59
N VAL A 214 -11.63 10.74 3.38
CA VAL A 214 -10.28 10.48 2.91
C VAL A 214 -10.32 9.67 1.61
N THR A 215 -9.52 10.09 0.63
CA THR A 215 -9.34 9.38 -0.64
C THR A 215 -7.89 8.95 -0.76
N HIS A 216 -7.66 7.68 -1.08
CA HIS A 216 -6.36 7.14 -1.39
C HIS A 216 -6.23 6.87 -2.88
N THR A 217 -5.05 7.14 -3.41
CA THR A 217 -4.63 6.83 -4.77
C THR A 217 -3.37 5.99 -4.73
N PHE A 218 -3.02 5.34 -5.84
CA PHE A 218 -1.75 4.65 -5.99
C PHE A 218 -1.21 4.85 -7.42
N ILE A 219 0.07 4.57 -7.63
CA ILE A 219 0.67 4.71 -8.95
C ILE A 219 0.77 3.33 -9.60
N TYR A 220 0.18 3.20 -10.78
CA TYR A 220 0.25 1.97 -11.55
C TYR A 220 0.35 2.28 -13.05
N ASN A 221 1.41 1.77 -13.70
CA ASN A 221 1.67 1.97 -15.14
C ASN A 221 1.61 3.45 -15.58
N GLY A 222 2.15 4.37 -14.78
CA GLY A 222 2.16 5.81 -15.07
C GLY A 222 0.80 6.50 -14.92
N ARG A 223 -0.20 5.81 -14.37
CA ARG A 223 -1.52 6.36 -14.00
C ARG A 223 -1.61 6.44 -12.48
N GLN A 224 -2.49 7.29 -11.98
CA GLN A 224 -2.76 7.45 -10.56
C GLN A 224 -4.25 7.16 -10.28
N PRO A 225 -4.70 5.90 -10.38
CA PRO A 225 -6.07 5.56 -10.10
C PRO A 225 -6.39 5.74 -8.62
N ARG A 226 -7.66 6.02 -8.35
CA ARG A 226 -8.18 6.06 -6.99
C ARG A 226 -8.26 4.64 -6.44
N ASN A 227 -7.71 4.40 -5.26
CA ASN A 227 -7.78 3.11 -4.61
C ASN A 227 -9.15 2.92 -3.94
N TRP A 228 -9.48 3.84 -3.05
CA TRP A 228 -10.79 3.90 -2.38
C TRP A 228 -10.98 5.28 -1.73
N THR A 229 -12.22 5.58 -1.39
CA THR A 229 -12.62 6.80 -0.65
C THR A 229 -13.48 6.37 0.52
N ALA A 230 -13.18 6.85 1.73
CA ALA A 230 -13.93 6.52 2.94
C ALA A 230 -14.48 7.77 3.64
N LEU A 231 -15.66 7.65 4.23
CA LEU A 231 -16.20 8.60 5.21
C LEU A 231 -15.90 8.07 6.61
N VAL A 232 -15.03 8.74 7.34
CA VAL A 232 -14.61 8.37 8.69
C VAL A 232 -15.36 9.21 9.72
N ASP A 233 -15.93 8.56 10.72
CA ASP A 233 -16.63 9.19 11.85
C ASP A 233 -15.72 9.17 13.09
N LYS A 234 -15.44 10.36 13.62
CA LYS A 234 -14.54 10.58 14.75
C LYS A 234 -15.04 9.93 16.04
N ASP A 235 -16.33 10.03 16.31
CA ASP A 235 -16.92 9.52 17.56
C ASP A 235 -16.96 7.98 17.56
N LYS A 236 -17.16 7.38 16.38
CA LYS A 236 -17.14 5.93 16.20
C LYS A 236 -15.72 5.40 16.00
N GLN A 237 -14.79 6.26 15.58
CA GLN A 237 -13.42 5.90 15.13
C GLN A 237 -13.46 4.73 14.12
N SER A 238 -14.35 4.85 13.18
CA SER A 238 -14.67 3.83 12.16
C SER A 238 -15.12 4.53 10.89
N PRO A 239 -14.80 3.99 9.70
CA PRO A 239 -15.51 4.38 8.51
C PRO A 239 -17.00 4.05 8.65
N LEU A 240 -17.84 4.89 8.08
CA LEU A 240 -19.27 4.64 7.91
C LEU A 240 -19.54 3.95 6.57
N TRP A 241 -18.81 4.34 5.55
CA TRP A 241 -18.77 3.71 4.24
C TRP A 241 -17.41 3.91 3.58
N GLU A 242 -17.15 3.08 2.59
CA GLU A 242 -16.02 3.16 1.68
C GLU A 242 -16.48 2.86 0.26
N ALA A 243 -16.09 3.71 -0.68
CA ALA A 243 -16.48 3.66 -2.08
C ALA A 243 -15.27 3.45 -2.98
N PHE A 244 -15.39 2.56 -3.96
CA PHE A 244 -14.31 2.19 -4.88
C PHE A 244 -14.81 1.56 -6.18
N VAL A 245 -13.91 1.49 -7.15
CA VAL A 245 -14.16 0.91 -8.46
C VAL A 245 -13.58 -0.51 -8.53
N MET A 246 -14.30 -1.41 -9.20
CA MET A 246 -13.83 -2.73 -9.63
C MET A 246 -13.83 -2.82 -11.15
N HIS A 247 -12.65 -3.03 -11.71
CA HIS A 247 -12.44 -3.19 -13.15
C HIS A 247 -11.17 -3.98 -13.38
N SER A 248 -11.25 -5.12 -14.05
CA SER A 248 -10.15 -6.08 -14.11
C SER A 248 -8.90 -5.59 -14.88
N GLU A 249 -9.05 -4.61 -15.76
CA GLU A 249 -7.93 -4.01 -16.51
C GLU A 249 -7.30 -2.82 -15.77
N GLU A 250 -8.08 -2.08 -14.98
CA GLU A 250 -7.60 -0.93 -14.22
C GLU A 250 -7.03 -1.32 -12.86
N TYR A 251 -7.57 -2.38 -12.28
CA TYR A 251 -7.15 -2.97 -11.00
C TYR A 251 -6.83 -4.46 -11.19
N PRO A 252 -5.77 -4.79 -11.94
CA PRO A 252 -5.47 -6.17 -12.31
C PRO A 252 -5.06 -7.01 -11.09
N ASP A 253 -5.36 -8.28 -11.16
CA ASP A 253 -4.83 -9.29 -10.24
C ASP A 253 -3.46 -9.77 -10.73
N ASN A 254 -2.40 -9.21 -10.17
CA ASN A 254 -1.01 -9.62 -10.44
C ASN A 254 -0.52 -10.70 -9.48
N GLY A 255 -1.40 -11.22 -8.61
CA GLY A 255 -1.05 -12.27 -7.66
C GLY A 255 -0.03 -11.83 -6.62
N VAL A 256 0.00 -10.55 -6.25
CA VAL A 256 0.99 -10.01 -5.31
C VAL A 256 0.82 -10.54 -3.88
N GLY A 257 -0.32 -11.14 -3.60
CA GLY A 257 -0.64 -11.67 -2.28
C GLY A 257 -1.13 -10.59 -1.32
N ARG A 258 -1.02 -10.88 -0.02
CA ARG A 258 -1.62 -10.08 1.03
C ARG A 258 -0.56 -9.32 1.83
N TYR A 259 -0.71 -8.00 1.95
CA TYR A 259 0.17 -7.14 2.75
C TYR A 259 -0.15 -7.30 4.24
N ASP A 260 0.22 -8.44 4.82
CA ASP A 260 0.09 -8.65 6.26
C ASP A 260 1.28 -9.42 6.85
N LYS A 261 1.40 -9.40 8.19
CA LYS A 261 2.46 -10.14 8.89
C LYS A 261 2.36 -11.65 8.72
N LYS A 262 1.18 -12.19 8.45
CA LYS A 262 0.98 -13.63 8.25
C LYS A 262 1.54 -14.10 6.90
N GLY A 263 1.41 -13.23 5.88
CA GLY A 263 2.03 -13.47 4.57
C GLY A 263 3.54 -13.21 4.56
N GLY A 264 4.09 -12.62 5.62
CA GLY A 264 5.52 -12.29 5.73
C GLY A 264 5.97 -11.16 4.82
N GLN A 265 5.04 -10.42 4.22
CA GLN A 265 5.33 -9.44 3.17
C GLN A 265 4.98 -8.00 3.53
N GLY A 266 4.60 -7.70 4.77
CA GLY A 266 4.24 -6.34 5.14
C GLY A 266 4.22 -6.07 6.63
N ALA A 267 4.01 -4.80 7.00
CA ALA A 267 3.93 -4.36 8.40
C ALA A 267 2.61 -4.78 9.06
N GLY A 268 1.60 -5.14 8.28
CA GLY A 268 0.23 -5.40 8.71
C GLY A 268 -0.56 -4.11 8.92
N TRP A 269 -1.56 -4.16 9.76
CA TRP A 269 -2.46 -3.04 10.03
C TRP A 269 -1.73 -1.84 10.65
N THR A 270 -1.96 -0.64 10.09
CA THR A 270 -1.33 0.61 10.51
C THR A 270 -2.31 1.77 10.49
N GLU A 271 -1.93 2.88 11.11
CA GLU A 271 -2.66 4.14 11.00
C GLU A 271 -2.69 4.61 9.54
N ASP A 272 -3.84 5.17 9.16
CA ASP A 272 -4.00 5.89 7.91
C ASP A 272 -3.39 7.28 8.04
N PRO A 273 -2.40 7.61 7.25
CA PRO A 273 -1.77 8.92 7.32
C PRO A 273 -2.69 10.05 6.85
N GLY A 274 -3.75 9.77 6.11
CA GLY A 274 -4.74 10.73 5.64
C GLY A 274 -5.71 11.24 6.72
N ILE A 275 -5.74 10.59 7.88
CA ILE A 275 -6.69 10.89 8.97
C ILE A 275 -5.91 11.09 10.27
N PRO A 276 -6.28 12.08 11.12
CA PRO A 276 -5.65 12.24 12.43
C PRO A 276 -5.75 10.98 13.28
N SER A 277 -4.68 10.62 14.00
CA SER A 277 -4.63 9.40 14.85
C SER A 277 -5.78 9.32 15.86
N ALA A 278 -6.31 10.46 16.32
CA ALA A 278 -7.45 10.49 17.25
C ALA A 278 -8.79 10.05 16.60
N TRP A 279 -8.85 9.96 15.28
CA TRP A 279 -10.05 9.58 14.52
C TRP A 279 -10.10 8.10 14.14
N GLN A 280 -9.03 7.38 14.42
CA GLN A 280 -8.85 6.01 13.98
C GLN A 280 -8.23 5.14 15.06
N ARG A 281 -8.44 3.84 14.98
CA ARG A 281 -7.80 2.85 15.84
C ARG A 281 -7.83 1.47 15.22
N SER A 282 -6.91 0.63 15.64
CA SER A 282 -6.99 -0.80 15.36
C SER A 282 -8.09 -1.43 16.20
N VAL A 283 -9.01 -2.16 15.59
CA VAL A 283 -10.10 -2.86 16.28
C VAL A 283 -10.04 -4.36 16.03
N ALA A 284 -10.03 -5.14 17.10
CA ALA A 284 -10.24 -6.59 17.07
C ALA A 284 -10.56 -7.05 18.50
N SER A 285 -11.34 -8.12 18.63
CA SER A 285 -11.63 -8.75 19.93
C SER A 285 -11.69 -10.27 19.78
N SER A 286 -12.08 -10.99 20.83
CA SER A 286 -12.19 -12.45 20.80
C SER A 286 -13.21 -12.97 19.78
N GLN A 287 -14.26 -12.19 19.50
CA GLN A 287 -15.36 -12.58 18.59
C GLN A 287 -15.36 -11.81 17.28
N TYR A 288 -14.72 -10.64 17.26
CA TYR A 288 -14.72 -9.72 16.13
C TYR A 288 -13.30 -9.55 15.58
N SER A 289 -13.16 -9.74 14.29
CA SER A 289 -11.94 -9.44 13.55
C SER A 289 -11.98 -8.02 12.98
N ARG A 290 -10.88 -7.62 12.37
CA ARG A 290 -10.82 -6.47 11.49
C ARG A 290 -11.49 -6.82 10.19
N GLY A 291 -12.76 -6.43 10.03
CA GLY A 291 -13.47 -6.57 8.76
C GLY A 291 -13.05 -5.46 7.81
N HIS A 292 -12.56 -5.84 6.64
CA HIS A 292 -12.25 -4.88 5.56
C HIS A 292 -13.53 -4.31 4.96
N PHE A 293 -13.45 -3.05 4.52
CA PHE A 293 -14.39 -2.45 3.58
C PHE A 293 -13.95 -2.77 2.14
N CYS A 294 -12.82 -2.23 1.68
CA CYS A 294 -12.14 -2.67 0.48
C CYS A 294 -11.26 -3.87 0.79
N ALA A 295 -11.67 -5.06 0.38
CA ALA A 295 -10.92 -6.28 0.65
C ALA A 295 -9.55 -6.27 -0.03
N SER A 296 -8.53 -6.86 0.61
CA SER A 296 -7.19 -6.93 0.01
C SER A 296 -7.17 -7.68 -1.32
N ASP A 297 -8.11 -8.62 -1.54
CA ASP A 297 -8.24 -9.36 -2.79
C ASP A 297 -8.79 -8.50 -3.94
N TYR A 298 -9.32 -7.31 -3.65
CA TYR A 298 -9.75 -6.33 -4.67
C TYR A 298 -8.58 -5.49 -5.19
N ARG A 299 -7.45 -5.51 -4.52
CA ARG A 299 -6.28 -4.67 -4.75
C ARG A 299 -5.02 -5.51 -4.82
N GLN A 300 -4.77 -6.05 -6.01
CA GLN A 300 -3.69 -6.99 -6.28
C GLN A 300 -2.73 -6.48 -7.39
N ALA A 301 -2.78 -5.19 -7.73
CA ALA A 301 -1.91 -4.62 -8.74
C ALA A 301 -0.48 -4.45 -8.22
N SER A 302 -0.29 -4.02 -6.97
CA SER A 302 0.99 -3.84 -6.30
C SER A 302 0.88 -4.13 -4.80
N LEU A 303 1.80 -4.92 -4.24
CA LEU A 303 1.77 -5.27 -2.83
C LEU A 303 1.93 -4.06 -1.90
N TYR A 304 2.85 -3.16 -2.24
CA TYR A 304 3.23 -2.03 -1.40
C TYR A 304 2.46 -0.74 -1.69
N ASP A 305 1.66 -0.72 -2.76
CA ASP A 305 0.85 0.42 -3.16
C ASP A 305 -0.63 0.16 -2.83
N ASP A 306 -1.42 -0.33 -3.80
CA ASP A 306 -2.87 -0.50 -3.62
C ASP A 306 -3.23 -1.50 -2.52
N ASN A 307 -2.51 -2.65 -2.44
CA ASN A 307 -2.79 -3.66 -1.42
C ASN A 307 -2.45 -3.19 -0.01
N ALA A 308 -1.30 -2.53 0.18
CA ALA A 308 -0.88 -2.03 1.49
C ALA A 308 -1.89 -1.04 2.10
N GLN A 309 -2.50 -0.19 1.27
CA GLN A 309 -3.51 0.77 1.70
C GLN A 309 -4.79 0.08 2.22
N THR A 310 -5.08 -1.17 1.82
CA THR A 310 -6.22 -1.91 2.37
C THR A 310 -6.02 -2.30 3.84
N PHE A 311 -4.81 -2.14 4.40
CA PHE A 311 -4.48 -2.41 5.80
C PHE A 311 -4.42 -1.16 6.68
N TYR A 312 -4.97 -0.04 6.22
CA TYR A 312 -5.16 1.13 7.06
C TYR A 312 -6.31 0.94 8.05
N TYR A 313 -6.20 1.57 9.24
CA TYR A 313 -7.28 1.50 10.25
C TYR A 313 -8.58 2.15 9.77
N THR A 314 -8.54 3.00 8.76
CA THR A 314 -9.71 3.58 8.08
C THR A 314 -10.37 2.66 7.06
N ASN A 315 -9.83 1.47 6.81
CA ASN A 315 -10.44 0.43 5.98
C ASN A 315 -10.86 -0.78 6.82
N GLN A 316 -11.23 -0.59 8.09
CA GLN A 316 -11.63 -1.70 8.96
C GLN A 316 -12.66 -1.27 10.01
N THR A 317 -13.44 -2.25 10.46
CA THR A 317 -14.26 -2.13 11.67
C THR A 317 -14.45 -3.51 12.31
N LEU A 318 -15.11 -3.57 13.47
CA LEU A 318 -15.42 -4.82 14.17
C LEU A 318 -16.44 -5.64 13.38
N GLN A 319 -16.00 -6.75 12.78
CA GLN A 319 -16.85 -7.69 12.06
C GLN A 319 -16.84 -9.05 12.74
N TYR A 320 -18.03 -9.62 12.96
CA TYR A 320 -18.15 -10.94 13.59
C TYR A 320 -17.36 -11.99 12.78
N GLN A 321 -16.43 -12.71 13.45
CA GLN A 321 -15.45 -13.54 12.74
C GLN A 321 -16.08 -14.81 12.17
N ASP A 322 -16.71 -15.62 13.03
CA ASP A 322 -17.09 -16.98 12.66
C ASP A 322 -18.41 -17.04 11.89
N GLY A 323 -18.36 -17.56 10.67
CA GLY A 323 -19.52 -17.71 9.79
C GLY A 323 -20.00 -16.43 9.12
N PHE A 324 -19.49 -15.24 9.53
CA PHE A 324 -19.76 -13.98 8.82
C PHE A 324 -18.52 -13.51 8.04
N ASN A 325 -17.53 -12.92 8.71
CA ASN A 325 -16.30 -12.44 8.02
C ASN A 325 -15.60 -13.59 7.25
N SER A 326 -15.39 -14.74 7.91
CA SER A 326 -14.77 -15.93 7.30
C SER A 326 -15.75 -16.83 6.54
N GLY A 327 -16.96 -16.40 6.30
CA GLY A 327 -18.04 -17.21 5.69
C GLY A 327 -18.84 -16.42 4.65
N THR A 328 -20.03 -15.98 5.02
CA THR A 328 -20.97 -15.31 4.11
C THR A 328 -20.38 -14.06 3.46
N TRP A 329 -19.69 -13.21 4.23
CA TRP A 329 -19.08 -11.98 3.71
C TRP A 329 -17.92 -12.29 2.76
N SER A 330 -17.01 -13.17 3.15
CA SER A 330 -15.90 -13.62 2.27
C SER A 330 -16.41 -14.25 0.96
N SER A 331 -17.55 -14.96 1.01
CA SER A 331 -18.16 -15.53 -0.21
C SER A 331 -18.72 -14.43 -1.12
N LEU A 332 -19.28 -13.35 -0.55
CA LEU A 332 -19.70 -12.18 -1.32
C LEU A 332 -18.51 -11.43 -1.92
N GLU A 333 -17.41 -11.26 -1.16
CA GLU A 333 -16.17 -10.66 -1.66
C GLU A 333 -15.62 -11.44 -2.86
N GLN A 334 -15.58 -12.75 -2.76
CA GLN A 334 -15.13 -13.61 -3.87
C GLN A 334 -16.07 -13.51 -5.09
N ALA A 335 -17.40 -13.37 -4.87
CA ALA A 335 -18.34 -13.15 -5.98
C ALA A 335 -18.07 -11.82 -6.69
N VAL A 336 -17.74 -10.74 -5.96
CA VAL A 336 -17.34 -9.45 -6.54
C VAL A 336 -16.07 -9.58 -7.39
N VAL A 337 -15.02 -10.25 -6.86
CA VAL A 337 -13.77 -10.49 -7.60
C VAL A 337 -14.04 -11.25 -8.89
N ASN A 338 -14.77 -12.37 -8.80
CA ASN A 338 -15.03 -13.25 -9.94
C ASN A 338 -15.88 -12.60 -11.05
N ASN A 339 -16.61 -11.53 -10.72
CA ASN A 339 -17.50 -10.81 -11.65
C ASN A 339 -17.04 -9.37 -11.90
N ALA A 340 -15.79 -9.03 -11.55
CA ALA A 340 -15.20 -7.74 -11.89
C ALA A 340 -15.23 -7.56 -13.42
N PRO A 341 -15.86 -6.50 -13.92
CA PRO A 341 -16.01 -6.29 -15.36
C PRO A 341 -14.69 -5.87 -16.01
N SER A 342 -14.69 -5.88 -17.35
CA SER A 342 -13.60 -5.41 -18.19
C SER A 342 -14.14 -4.60 -19.37
N GLY A 343 -13.26 -3.99 -20.13
CA GLY A 343 -13.61 -3.26 -21.34
C GLY A 343 -14.37 -1.97 -21.03
N ARG A 344 -15.66 -1.92 -21.38
CA ARG A 344 -16.51 -0.72 -21.21
C ARG A 344 -17.53 -0.85 -20.09
N ASP A 345 -17.49 -1.92 -19.35
CA ASP A 345 -18.34 -2.10 -18.16
C ASP A 345 -17.51 -1.79 -16.93
N THR A 346 -18.08 -1.09 -15.98
CA THR A 346 -17.45 -0.79 -14.69
C THR A 346 -18.39 -1.15 -13.54
N LEU A 347 -17.87 -1.76 -12.49
CA LEU A 347 -18.60 -2.02 -11.25
C LEU A 347 -18.18 -1.00 -10.19
N TYR A 348 -19.12 -0.18 -9.78
CA TYR A 348 -18.99 0.76 -8.67
C TYR A 348 -19.47 0.07 -7.40
N VAL A 349 -18.73 0.22 -6.32
CA VAL A 349 -18.97 -0.48 -5.06
C VAL A 349 -18.94 0.52 -3.92
N THR A 350 -19.98 0.49 -3.08
CA THR A 350 -19.98 1.16 -1.78
C THR A 350 -20.23 0.13 -0.69
N VAL A 351 -19.27 -0.01 0.21
CA VAL A 351 -19.36 -0.90 1.39
C VAL A 351 -19.54 -0.04 2.63
N GLY A 352 -20.38 -0.45 3.57
CA GLY A 352 -20.52 0.32 4.78
C GLY A 352 -21.14 -0.47 5.92
N VAL A 353 -21.36 0.27 7.01
CA VAL A 353 -21.91 -0.26 8.26
C VAL A 353 -23.00 0.63 8.84
N LEU A 354 -23.88 0.02 9.63
CA LEU A 354 -24.89 0.73 10.40
C LEU A 354 -24.59 0.59 11.90
N PHE A 355 -24.84 1.66 12.64
CA PHE A 355 -24.76 1.72 14.10
C PHE A 355 -26.13 2.09 14.66
N GLU A 356 -27.10 1.18 14.49
CA GLU A 356 -28.49 1.42 14.87
C GLU A 356 -28.76 1.18 16.36
N ASP A 357 -27.97 0.31 17.00
CA ASP A 357 -28.05 0.02 18.44
C ASP A 357 -26.76 0.45 19.15
N PRO A 358 -26.79 1.58 19.85
CA PRO A 358 -25.60 2.12 20.51
C PRO A 358 -25.11 1.31 21.72
N GLY A 359 -25.84 0.29 22.14
CA GLY A 359 -25.52 -0.50 23.33
C GLY A 359 -24.45 -1.57 23.13
N ASN A 360 -24.03 -1.87 21.90
CA ASN A 360 -23.09 -2.95 21.65
C ASN A 360 -21.64 -2.44 21.63
N ILE A 361 -21.03 -2.36 22.81
CA ILE A 361 -19.65 -1.97 23.00
C ILE A 361 -18.86 -3.21 23.47
N VAL A 362 -17.68 -3.41 22.88
CA VAL A 362 -16.76 -4.47 23.27
C VAL A 362 -15.39 -3.92 23.65
N THR A 363 -14.69 -4.61 24.54
CA THR A 363 -13.30 -4.34 24.81
C THR A 363 -12.43 -4.99 23.73
N THR A 364 -11.63 -4.20 23.06
CA THR A 364 -10.69 -4.67 22.05
C THR A 364 -9.51 -5.41 22.67
N ASN A 365 -8.73 -6.11 21.83
CA ASN A 365 -7.49 -6.77 22.27
C ASN A 365 -6.42 -5.78 22.79
N GLN A 366 -6.57 -4.49 22.52
CA GLN A 366 -5.74 -3.40 23.05
C GLN A 366 -6.25 -2.86 24.38
N GLY A 367 -7.36 -3.38 24.91
CA GLY A 367 -7.96 -2.94 26.16
C GLY A 367 -8.78 -1.65 26.07
N THR A 368 -9.11 -1.20 24.87
CA THR A 368 -9.95 -0.01 24.61
C THR A 368 -11.40 -0.45 24.29
N GLU A 369 -12.36 0.39 24.62
CA GLU A 369 -13.75 0.16 24.21
C GLU A 369 -13.95 0.56 22.74
N ALA A 370 -14.71 -0.25 21.99
CA ALA A 370 -15.09 0.04 20.62
C ALA A 370 -16.57 -0.30 20.38
N LEU A 371 -17.25 0.57 19.66
CA LEU A 371 -18.62 0.36 19.24
C LEU A 371 -18.64 -0.69 18.11
N VAL A 372 -19.55 -1.66 18.23
CA VAL A 372 -19.75 -2.71 17.23
C VAL A 372 -20.85 -2.29 16.27
N PRO A 373 -20.60 -2.27 14.95
CA PRO A 373 -21.66 -2.05 13.98
C PRO A 373 -22.76 -3.11 14.11
N THR A 374 -24.03 -2.72 13.95
CA THR A 374 -25.15 -3.64 13.95
C THR A 374 -25.30 -4.39 12.64
N HIS A 375 -24.96 -3.75 11.54
CA HIS A 375 -25.07 -4.31 10.18
C HIS A 375 -23.87 -3.94 9.31
N PHE A 376 -23.64 -4.79 8.32
CA PHE A 376 -22.77 -4.54 7.18
C PHE A 376 -23.59 -4.54 5.91
N TYR A 377 -23.30 -3.63 4.99
CA TYR A 377 -23.91 -3.60 3.67
C TYR A 377 -22.83 -3.48 2.57
N LYS A 378 -23.21 -3.91 1.37
CA LYS A 378 -22.44 -3.73 0.14
C LYS A 378 -23.39 -3.40 -0.99
N CYS A 379 -23.34 -2.16 -1.48
CA CYS A 379 -24.09 -1.67 -2.62
C CYS A 379 -23.24 -1.81 -3.87
N LEU A 380 -23.82 -2.31 -4.95
CA LEU A 380 -23.17 -2.61 -6.21
C LEU A 380 -23.94 -1.95 -7.35
N MET A 381 -23.24 -1.16 -8.18
CA MET A 381 -23.79 -0.50 -9.37
C MET A 381 -22.88 -0.84 -10.56
N LYS A 382 -23.37 -1.69 -11.47
CA LYS A 382 -22.67 -2.01 -12.71
C LYS A 382 -23.18 -1.11 -13.83
N CYS A 383 -22.29 -0.30 -14.39
CA CYS A 383 -22.55 0.60 -15.50
C CYS A 383 -21.85 0.13 -16.78
N SER A 384 -22.52 0.33 -17.92
CA SER A 384 -21.99 0.09 -19.25
C SER A 384 -21.87 1.41 -20.01
N PHE A 385 -20.80 1.55 -20.80
CA PHE A 385 -20.50 2.78 -21.53
C PHE A 385 -20.36 2.54 -23.04
N SER A 386 -20.71 3.57 -23.82
CA SER A 386 -20.50 3.59 -25.28
C SER A 386 -19.02 3.80 -25.63
N GLU A 387 -18.71 3.80 -26.96
CA GLU A 387 -17.39 4.18 -27.47
C GLU A 387 -17.02 5.64 -27.18
N SER A 388 -18.03 6.50 -27.07
CA SER A 388 -17.85 7.92 -26.74
C SER A 388 -17.72 8.17 -25.24
N GLY A 389 -17.81 7.13 -24.36
CA GLY A 389 -17.75 7.25 -22.91
C GLY A 389 -19.09 7.63 -22.25
N GLU A 390 -20.19 7.68 -23.02
CA GLU A 390 -21.52 7.94 -22.46
C GLU A 390 -22.07 6.70 -21.78
N MET A 391 -22.72 6.84 -20.61
CA MET A 391 -23.41 5.74 -19.96
C MET A 391 -24.60 5.26 -20.79
N THR A 392 -24.73 3.97 -20.98
CA THR A 392 -25.77 3.34 -21.81
C THR A 392 -26.70 2.45 -21.00
N ALA A 393 -26.26 1.97 -19.84
CA ALA A 393 -27.06 1.16 -18.93
C ALA A 393 -26.48 1.16 -17.53
N ALA A 394 -27.33 0.99 -16.53
CA ALA A 394 -26.93 0.66 -15.17
C ALA A 394 -27.81 -0.45 -14.58
N ARG A 395 -27.22 -1.29 -13.74
CA ARG A 395 -27.91 -2.32 -12.93
C ARG A 395 -27.35 -2.27 -11.51
N GLY A 396 -28.21 -2.28 -10.52
CA GLY A 396 -27.82 -2.19 -9.14
C GLY A 396 -28.45 -3.28 -8.28
N CYS A 397 -27.80 -3.60 -7.18
CA CYS A 397 -28.34 -4.35 -6.06
C CYS A 397 -27.53 -4.06 -4.80
N ALA A 398 -28.04 -4.44 -3.65
CA ALA A 398 -27.30 -4.38 -2.41
C ALA A 398 -27.40 -5.70 -1.64
N TYR A 399 -26.46 -5.87 -0.71
CA TYR A 399 -26.47 -6.94 0.26
C TYR A 399 -26.39 -6.34 1.66
N LEU A 400 -27.26 -6.80 2.56
CA LEU A 400 -27.37 -6.28 3.92
C LEU A 400 -27.44 -7.43 4.92
N TYR A 401 -26.57 -7.38 5.94
CA TYR A 401 -26.47 -8.42 6.95
C TYR A 401 -26.36 -7.84 8.35
N THR A 402 -26.96 -8.48 9.33
CA THR A 402 -26.64 -8.25 10.73
C THR A 402 -25.20 -8.68 11.02
N ASN A 403 -24.53 -8.02 11.96
CA ASN A 403 -23.15 -8.33 12.34
C ASN A 403 -23.09 -9.46 13.40
N VAL A 404 -23.55 -10.65 13.01
CA VAL A 404 -23.58 -11.86 13.83
C VAL A 404 -23.14 -13.07 13.01
N SER A 405 -23.09 -14.27 13.59
CA SER A 405 -22.77 -15.48 12.84
C SER A 405 -23.81 -15.79 11.77
N HIS A 406 -23.36 -16.08 10.57
CA HIS A 406 -24.15 -16.53 9.41
C HIS A 406 -23.71 -17.91 8.92
N THR A 407 -23.29 -18.79 9.81
CA THR A 407 -22.81 -20.14 9.45
C THR A 407 -23.83 -20.90 8.60
N GLY A 408 -23.40 -21.32 7.41
CA GLY A 408 -24.24 -22.05 6.45
C GLY A 408 -25.18 -21.17 5.61
N MET A 409 -25.15 -19.87 5.78
CA MET A 409 -25.95 -18.92 4.99
C MET A 409 -25.25 -18.59 3.66
N SER A 410 -25.98 -18.70 2.55
CA SER A 410 -25.47 -18.19 1.26
C SER A 410 -25.43 -16.67 1.27
N TYR A 411 -24.44 -16.06 0.62
CA TYR A 411 -24.39 -14.61 0.49
C TYR A 411 -25.60 -14.03 -0.25
N THR A 412 -26.26 -14.80 -1.11
CA THR A 412 -27.46 -14.35 -1.83
C THR A 412 -28.66 -14.08 -0.92
N GLN A 413 -28.66 -14.58 0.32
CA GLN A 413 -29.76 -14.37 1.26
C GLN A 413 -29.77 -12.96 1.88
N GLY A 414 -28.70 -12.19 1.73
CA GLY A 414 -28.65 -10.76 2.12
C GLY A 414 -29.07 -9.81 1.02
N LEU A 415 -29.47 -10.32 -0.15
CA LEU A 415 -29.84 -9.51 -1.31
C LEU A 415 -31.03 -8.59 -1.01
N THR A 416 -30.89 -7.32 -1.38
CA THR A 416 -31.89 -6.25 -1.21
C THR A 416 -31.64 -5.17 -2.28
N SER A 417 -32.44 -4.09 -2.28
CA SER A 417 -32.21 -2.92 -3.12
C SER A 417 -31.23 -1.92 -2.48
N ILE A 418 -30.62 -1.06 -3.28
CA ILE A 418 -29.82 0.06 -2.80
C ILE A 418 -30.69 1.02 -2.00
N ASP A 419 -31.89 1.38 -2.50
CA ASP A 419 -32.88 2.23 -1.81
C ASP A 419 -33.15 1.77 -0.37
N ALA A 420 -33.26 0.44 -0.14
CA ALA A 420 -33.49 -0.09 1.19
C ALA A 420 -32.30 0.10 2.14
N VAL A 421 -31.08 0.16 1.61
CA VAL A 421 -29.88 0.47 2.41
C VAL A 421 -29.79 1.97 2.65
N GLU A 422 -30.15 2.79 1.69
CA GLU A 422 -30.19 4.26 1.80
C GLU A 422 -31.17 4.73 2.86
N GLU A 423 -32.38 4.17 2.87
CA GLU A 423 -33.40 4.45 3.89
C GLU A 423 -32.85 4.22 5.32
N ARG A 424 -32.02 3.18 5.50
CA ARG A 424 -31.47 2.84 6.82
C ARG A 424 -30.19 3.60 7.16
N SER A 425 -29.33 3.85 6.17
CA SER A 425 -28.04 4.49 6.37
C SER A 425 -28.15 6.02 6.41
N GLY A 426 -29.14 6.58 5.75
CA GLY A 426 -29.31 8.03 5.54
C GLY A 426 -28.35 8.61 4.52
N PHE A 427 -27.67 7.77 3.72
CA PHE A 427 -26.82 8.19 2.61
C PHE A 427 -27.57 7.98 1.29
N ASP A 428 -27.25 8.80 0.30
CA ASP A 428 -27.67 8.68 -1.10
C ASP A 428 -26.46 8.20 -1.88
N PHE A 429 -26.44 6.91 -2.24
CA PHE A 429 -25.30 6.26 -2.90
C PHE A 429 -25.33 6.52 -4.40
N PHE A 430 -24.18 6.40 -5.06
CA PHE A 430 -24.03 6.56 -6.50
C PHE A 430 -24.66 7.86 -7.04
N ALA A 431 -24.68 8.90 -6.23
CA ALA A 431 -25.38 10.18 -6.49
C ALA A 431 -24.96 10.90 -7.78
N ASN A 432 -23.82 10.51 -8.35
CA ASN A 432 -23.32 11.07 -9.62
C ASN A 432 -23.77 10.26 -10.85
N VAL A 433 -24.42 9.10 -10.67
CA VAL A 433 -25.02 8.35 -11.78
C VAL A 433 -26.23 9.13 -12.30
N PRO A 434 -26.37 9.33 -13.64
CA PRO A 434 -27.55 10.04 -14.17
C PRO A 434 -28.84 9.40 -13.71
N ALA A 435 -29.81 10.21 -13.27
CA ALA A 435 -31.04 9.77 -12.59
C ALA A 435 -31.87 8.77 -13.42
N GLU A 436 -31.85 8.86 -14.76
CA GLU A 436 -32.49 7.93 -15.64
C GLU A 436 -31.94 6.50 -15.57
N PHE A 437 -30.68 6.33 -15.15
CA PHE A 437 -30.02 5.05 -14.91
C PHE A 437 -30.02 4.68 -13.42
N GLN A 438 -29.79 5.66 -12.53
CA GLN A 438 -29.68 5.50 -11.10
C GLN A 438 -30.99 4.94 -10.52
N ASN A 439 -32.10 5.66 -10.66
CA ASN A 439 -33.35 5.30 -9.99
C ASN A 439 -33.86 3.87 -10.29
N PRO A 440 -33.86 3.38 -11.56
CA PRO A 440 -34.24 2.00 -11.82
C PRO A 440 -33.26 0.97 -11.27
N ALA A 441 -31.97 1.31 -11.20
CA ALA A 441 -30.92 0.41 -10.71
C ALA A 441 -30.99 0.29 -9.18
N GLU A 442 -31.23 1.40 -8.45
CA GLU A 442 -31.25 1.43 -6.99
C GLU A 442 -32.49 0.75 -6.40
N SER A 443 -33.63 0.86 -7.07
CA SER A 443 -34.88 0.19 -6.64
C SER A 443 -34.88 -1.32 -6.89
N SER A 444 -33.91 -1.85 -7.64
CA SER A 444 -33.83 -3.26 -7.99
C SER A 444 -33.25 -4.10 -6.83
N SER A 445 -33.86 -5.26 -6.58
CA SER A 445 -33.33 -6.30 -5.71
C SER A 445 -32.93 -7.58 -6.47
N GLU A 446 -32.72 -7.46 -7.78
CA GLU A 446 -32.23 -8.57 -8.60
C GLU A 446 -30.69 -8.61 -8.59
N PRO A 447 -30.06 -9.78 -8.56
CA PRO A 447 -28.60 -9.87 -8.61
C PRO A 447 -28.07 -9.33 -9.95
N ILE A 448 -26.90 -8.69 -9.92
CA ILE A 448 -26.31 -8.06 -11.09
C ILE A 448 -25.41 -8.99 -11.92
N TRP A 449 -25.19 -10.24 -11.47
CA TRP A 449 -24.49 -11.31 -12.17
C TRP A 449 -25.23 -12.65 -12.05
#